data_72c683cdc7ef894c5f1ef50d0d2071fe
#
_entry.id   72c683cdc7ef894c5f1ef50d0d2071fe
#
_cell.length_a   1.000
_cell.length_b   1.000
_cell.length_c   1.000
_cell.angle_alpha   90.00
_cell.angle_beta   90.00
_cell.angle_gamma   90.00
#
_symmetry.space_group_name_H-M   'P 1'
#
loop_
_entity.id
_entity.type
_entity.pdbx_description
1 polymer ?
#
loop_
_entity_poly.entity_id
_entity_poly.type
_entity_poly.pdbx_seq_one_letter_code
_entity_poly.pdbx_strand_id
1 'polypeptide(L)'
;VLLWFKDWGGSAGLPLGISFYTFQILSYQIDVYRGEVSREYSFLKFATYVIMFPKLISGPITRYGDISDSLTERTFTVRGLEDGMKLFILGLAAKVLLADRVGILWHEVQVTGFESISTPLAWLAAIAYSMEIYFDFWGYSLMAMGLGRMMGIELPANFRRPYMARSVRDFYRRWHMTLGQWFCLSLIHISEPTRLRCIS
;
A
#
# COMPACT_ATOMS: atom_id res chain seq x y z
N VAL A 1 5.25 -4.42 19.70
CA VAL A 1 5.23 -2.95 19.49
C VAL A 1 3.81 -2.46 19.35
N LEU A 2 2.99 -2.99 18.41
CA LEU A 2 1.57 -2.59 18.22
C LEU A 2 0.73 -2.77 19.47
N LEU A 3 0.84 -3.91 20.16
CA LEU A 3 0.12 -4.19 21.40
C LEU A 3 0.56 -3.25 22.54
N TRP A 4 1.87 -2.95 22.62
CA TRP A 4 2.39 -2.03 23.62
C TRP A 4 1.79 -0.63 23.49
N PHE A 5 1.72 -0.09 22.26
CA PHE A 5 1.11 1.23 22.04
C PHE A 5 -0.40 1.26 22.29
N LYS A 6 -1.10 0.14 22.09
CA LYS A 6 -2.53 0.04 22.32
C LYS A 6 -2.87 0.00 23.81
N ASP A 7 -2.12 -0.80 24.57
CA ASP A 7 -2.50 -1.14 25.94
C ASP A 7 -1.67 -0.39 27.00
N TRP A 8 -0.44 0.05 26.66
CA TRP A 8 0.52 0.64 27.59
C TRP A 8 1.01 2.03 27.22
N GLY A 9 0.72 2.50 26.02
CA GLY A 9 1.21 3.77 25.49
C GLY A 9 0.53 5.03 26.04
N GLY A 10 -0.45 4.90 26.92
CA GLY A 10 -1.17 6.03 27.49
C GLY A 10 -1.80 6.94 26.41
N SER A 11 -1.69 8.26 26.59
CA SER A 11 -2.17 9.27 25.62
C SER A 11 -1.27 9.46 24.39
N ALA A 12 -0.16 8.74 24.30
CA ALA A 12 0.71 8.77 23.11
C ALA A 12 0.01 8.02 21.97
N GLY A 13 -0.42 8.75 20.95
CA GLY A 13 -1.02 8.15 19.73
C GLY A 13 -0.08 7.14 19.06
N LEU A 14 -0.65 6.17 18.35
CA LEU A 14 0.12 5.21 17.58
C LEU A 14 1.05 5.94 16.58
N PRO A 15 2.34 5.63 16.53
CA PRO A 15 3.24 6.21 15.54
C PRO A 15 2.72 6.00 14.12
N LEU A 16 2.79 7.06 13.33
CA LEU A 16 2.34 7.03 11.95
C LEU A 16 3.05 5.93 11.16
N GLY A 17 2.29 5.07 10.47
CA GLY A 17 2.84 4.00 9.64
C GLY A 17 3.35 2.77 10.39
N ILE A 18 3.11 2.64 11.72
CA ILE A 18 3.64 1.52 12.53
C ILE A 18 3.34 0.14 11.94
N SER A 19 2.15 -0.07 11.41
CA SER A 19 1.78 -1.33 10.76
C SER A 19 2.62 -1.59 9.51
N PHE A 20 2.81 -0.57 8.67
CA PHE A 20 3.53 -0.72 7.41
C PHE A 20 5.01 -1.04 7.60
N TYR A 21 5.71 -0.30 8.46
CA TYR A 21 7.12 -0.61 8.71
C TYR A 21 7.30 -1.91 9.50
N THR A 22 6.35 -2.30 10.34
CA THR A 22 6.37 -3.62 10.99
C THR A 22 6.28 -4.74 9.94
N PHE A 23 5.36 -4.63 8.98
CA PHE A 23 5.26 -5.59 7.87
C PHE A 23 6.53 -5.65 7.02
N GLN A 24 7.16 -4.51 6.76
CA GLN A 24 8.42 -4.45 6.01
C GLN A 24 9.57 -5.13 6.75
N ILE A 25 9.70 -4.89 8.06
CA ILE A 25 10.73 -5.52 8.90
C ILE A 25 10.51 -7.04 8.96
N LEU A 26 9.25 -7.48 9.18
CA LEU A 26 8.92 -8.91 9.19
C LEU A 26 9.20 -9.58 7.84
N SER A 27 8.83 -8.93 6.73
CA SER A 27 9.12 -9.44 5.39
C SER A 27 10.62 -9.61 5.19
N TYR A 28 11.43 -8.62 5.54
CA TYR A 28 12.88 -8.70 5.45
C TYR A 28 13.45 -9.84 6.28
N GLN A 29 13.01 -10.00 7.54
CA GLN A 29 13.50 -11.09 8.41
C GLN A 29 13.17 -12.47 7.86
N ILE A 30 11.96 -12.65 7.29
CA ILE A 30 11.53 -13.88 6.66
C ILE A 30 12.37 -14.16 5.41
N ASP A 31 12.60 -13.17 4.56
CA ASP A 31 13.37 -13.30 3.32
C ASP A 31 14.84 -13.65 3.62
N VAL A 32 15.44 -13.05 4.65
CA VAL A 32 16.81 -13.38 5.10
C VAL A 32 16.86 -14.81 5.71
N TYR A 33 15.89 -15.17 6.54
CA TYR A 33 15.82 -16.53 7.13
C TYR A 33 15.71 -17.62 6.06
N ARG A 34 15.05 -17.33 4.95
CA ARG A 34 14.90 -18.25 3.81
C ARG A 34 16.10 -18.28 2.87
N GLY A 35 17.02 -17.35 3.03
CA GLY A 35 18.14 -17.18 2.11
C GLY A 35 17.76 -16.58 0.75
N GLU A 36 16.54 -16.00 0.62
CA GLU A 36 16.10 -15.31 -0.60
C GLU A 36 16.84 -13.97 -0.77
N VAL A 37 17.25 -13.38 0.35
CA VAL A 37 17.99 -12.11 0.39
C VAL A 37 19.17 -12.25 1.34
N SER A 38 20.34 -11.76 0.93
CA SER A 38 21.51 -11.68 1.80
C SER A 38 21.30 -10.64 2.90
N ARG A 39 21.87 -10.92 4.09
CA ARG A 39 21.79 -10.00 5.22
C ARG A 39 22.42 -8.65 4.86
N GLU A 40 21.67 -7.56 5.05
CA GLU A 40 22.19 -6.21 4.93
C GLU A 40 22.96 -5.80 6.19
N TYR A 41 24.22 -5.43 6.04
CA TYR A 41 25.08 -4.99 7.14
C TYR A 41 25.08 -3.48 7.33
N SER A 42 24.62 -2.71 6.32
CA SER A 42 24.52 -1.27 6.40
C SER A 42 23.23 -0.88 7.11
N PHE A 43 23.36 -0.43 8.35
CA PHE A 43 22.23 0.12 9.11
C PHE A 43 21.51 1.25 8.35
N LEU A 44 22.29 2.11 7.68
CA LEU A 44 21.72 3.23 6.94
C LEU A 44 20.87 2.79 5.76
N LYS A 45 21.29 1.79 4.98
CA LYS A 45 20.50 1.22 3.89
C LYS A 45 19.20 0.59 4.42
N PHE A 46 19.32 -0.23 5.47
CA PHE A 46 18.16 -0.87 6.09
C PHE A 46 17.17 0.16 6.66
N ALA A 47 17.66 1.17 7.38
CA ALA A 47 16.83 2.25 7.89
C ALA A 47 16.14 3.01 6.74
N THR A 48 16.87 3.35 5.67
CA THR A 48 16.28 3.99 4.47
C THR A 48 15.17 3.13 3.87
N TYR A 49 15.37 1.81 3.78
CA TYR A 49 14.34 0.89 3.31
C TYR A 49 13.08 0.96 4.17
N VAL A 50 13.21 0.96 5.49
CA VAL A 50 12.06 0.92 6.42
C VAL A 50 11.32 2.24 6.47
N ILE A 51 12.05 3.39 6.58
CA ILE A 51 11.46 4.71 6.81
C ILE A 51 11.25 5.54 5.55
N MET A 52 11.40 4.95 4.36
CA MET A 52 11.23 5.66 3.10
C MET A 52 9.84 6.29 3.00
N PHE A 53 9.77 7.62 3.04
CA PHE A 53 8.54 8.40 3.20
C PHE A 53 7.45 8.15 2.13
N PRO A 54 7.75 7.90 0.84
CA PRO A 54 6.69 7.68 -0.15
C PRO A 54 5.83 6.44 0.12
N LYS A 55 6.37 5.46 0.86
CA LYS A 55 5.67 4.21 1.17
C LYS A 55 5.25 4.08 2.64
N LEU A 56 5.53 5.08 3.48
CA LEU A 56 5.41 4.95 4.93
C LEU A 56 3.96 4.82 5.42
N ILE A 57 3.00 5.51 4.80
CA ILE A 57 1.59 5.56 5.27
C ILE A 57 0.73 4.53 4.53
N SER A 58 0.58 4.69 3.22
CA SER A 58 -0.31 3.87 2.37
C SER A 58 0.34 3.53 1.03
N GLY A 59 1.68 3.69 0.94
CA GLY A 59 2.43 3.38 -0.27
C GLY A 59 2.49 1.87 -0.54
N PRO A 60 2.96 1.49 -1.74
CA PRO A 60 3.12 0.09 -2.09
C PRO A 60 4.08 -0.62 -1.13
N ILE A 61 3.65 -1.78 -0.61
CA ILE A 61 4.52 -2.63 0.22
C ILE A 61 5.56 -3.27 -0.70
N THR A 62 6.83 -2.99 -0.45
CA THR A 62 7.94 -3.52 -1.24
C THR A 62 8.76 -4.47 -0.40
N ARG A 63 9.25 -5.55 -1.02
CA ARG A 63 10.26 -6.42 -0.39
C ARG A 63 11.63 -5.76 -0.47
N TYR A 64 12.54 -6.12 0.45
CA TYR A 64 13.90 -5.58 0.44
C TYR A 64 14.63 -5.93 -0.86
N GLY A 65 14.49 -7.19 -1.33
CA GLY A 65 15.10 -7.65 -2.57
C GLY A 65 14.68 -6.86 -3.81
N ASP A 66 13.43 -6.35 -3.86
CA ASP A 66 12.92 -5.62 -5.02
C ASP A 66 13.54 -4.22 -5.18
N ILE A 67 14.07 -3.64 -4.10
CA ILE A 67 14.60 -2.26 -4.10
C ILE A 67 16.05 -2.14 -3.65
N SER A 68 16.68 -3.23 -3.19
CA SER A 68 18.06 -3.24 -2.68
C SER A 68 19.07 -2.67 -3.67
N ASP A 69 18.95 -3.03 -4.94
CA ASP A 69 19.82 -2.55 -6.01
C ASP A 69 19.63 -1.07 -6.25
N SER A 70 18.38 -0.60 -6.29
CA SER A 70 18.05 0.82 -6.44
C SER A 70 18.50 1.67 -5.25
N LEU A 71 18.65 1.09 -4.06
CA LEU A 71 19.21 1.78 -2.89
C LEU A 71 20.72 1.96 -2.98
N THR A 72 21.41 1.10 -3.74
CA THR A 72 22.87 1.11 -3.90
C THR A 72 23.30 1.89 -5.13
N GLU A 73 22.67 1.62 -6.27
CA GLU A 73 23.02 2.20 -7.57
C GLU A 73 21.85 3.01 -8.12
N ARG A 74 21.70 4.23 -7.61
CA ARG A 74 20.63 5.12 -8.07
C ARG A 74 20.98 5.77 -9.40
N THR A 75 20.12 5.59 -10.38
CA THR A 75 20.24 6.27 -11.67
C THR A 75 19.23 7.42 -11.74
N PHE A 76 19.74 8.65 -11.70
CA PHE A 76 18.91 9.84 -11.91
C PHE A 76 18.91 10.19 -13.40
N THR A 77 17.74 10.13 -14.02
CA THR A 77 17.57 10.52 -15.41
C THR A 77 16.50 11.60 -15.54
N VAL A 78 16.69 12.51 -16.49
CA VAL A 78 15.68 13.56 -16.79
C VAL A 78 14.33 12.93 -17.17
N ARG A 79 14.37 11.83 -17.92
CA ARG A 79 13.18 11.05 -18.28
C ARG A 79 12.49 10.46 -17.04
N GLY A 80 13.26 9.93 -16.08
CA GLY A 80 12.72 9.41 -14.81
C GLY A 80 12.05 10.50 -13.98
N LEU A 81 12.62 11.70 -13.96
CA LEU A 81 12.04 12.88 -13.31
C LEU A 81 10.71 13.29 -13.98
N GLU A 82 10.70 13.38 -15.32
CA GLU A 82 9.51 13.74 -16.09
C GLU A 82 8.37 12.73 -15.91
N ASP A 83 8.64 11.45 -16.06
CA ASP A 83 7.66 10.38 -15.89
C ASP A 83 7.16 10.29 -14.44
N GLY A 84 8.06 10.47 -13.46
CA GLY A 84 7.72 10.52 -12.05
C GLY A 84 6.81 11.70 -11.72
N MET A 85 7.06 12.87 -12.29
CA MET A 85 6.21 14.05 -12.12
C MET A 85 4.83 13.85 -12.75
N LYS A 86 4.75 13.24 -13.94
CA LYS A 86 3.46 12.89 -14.57
C LYS A 86 2.62 11.98 -13.68
N LEU A 87 3.24 10.93 -13.10
CA LEU A 87 2.57 10.03 -12.17
C LEU A 87 2.11 10.76 -10.90
N PHE A 88 2.94 11.62 -10.34
CA PHE A 88 2.60 12.40 -9.15
C PHE A 88 1.42 13.33 -9.41
N ILE A 89 1.43 14.08 -10.51
CA ILE A 89 0.34 14.99 -10.89
C ILE A 89 -0.95 14.21 -11.14
N LEU A 90 -0.87 13.06 -11.82
CA LEU A 90 -2.04 12.20 -12.08
C LEU A 90 -2.64 11.68 -10.75
N GLY A 91 -1.78 11.25 -9.81
CA GLY A 91 -2.21 10.81 -8.48
C GLY A 91 -2.85 11.94 -7.67
N LEU A 92 -2.27 13.13 -7.70
CA LEU A 92 -2.82 14.31 -7.05
C LEU A 92 -4.17 14.73 -7.67
N ALA A 93 -4.29 14.68 -8.99
CA ALA A 93 -5.54 14.95 -9.70
C ALA A 93 -6.62 13.93 -9.31
N ALA A 94 -6.29 12.63 -9.23
CA ALA A 94 -7.22 11.59 -8.79
C ALA A 94 -7.72 11.85 -7.36
N LYS A 95 -6.83 12.27 -6.45
CA LYS A 95 -7.20 12.62 -5.08
C LYS A 95 -8.11 13.85 -5.05
N VAL A 96 -7.66 14.98 -5.60
CA VAL A 96 -8.33 16.29 -5.42
C VAL A 96 -9.57 16.44 -6.29
N LEU A 97 -9.51 15.96 -7.54
CA LEU A 97 -10.60 16.16 -8.51
C LEU A 97 -11.64 15.04 -8.51
N LEU A 98 -11.26 13.83 -8.07
CA LEU A 98 -12.18 12.69 -8.05
C LEU A 98 -12.54 12.27 -6.62
N ALA A 99 -11.59 11.84 -5.80
CA ALA A 99 -11.88 11.34 -4.47
C ALA A 99 -12.56 12.38 -3.59
N ASP A 100 -11.96 13.55 -3.43
CA ASP A 100 -12.49 14.61 -2.56
C ASP A 100 -13.85 15.13 -3.04
N ARG A 101 -14.09 15.15 -4.36
CA ARG A 101 -15.38 15.60 -4.90
C ARG A 101 -16.50 14.59 -4.73
N VAL A 102 -16.19 13.32 -4.95
CA VAL A 102 -17.16 12.24 -4.77
C VAL A 102 -17.44 12.00 -3.28
N GLY A 103 -16.44 12.17 -2.42
CA GLY A 103 -16.56 12.05 -0.97
C GLY A 103 -17.52 13.05 -0.33
N ILE A 104 -17.75 14.22 -0.94
CA ILE A 104 -18.72 15.22 -0.44
C ILE A 104 -20.11 14.58 -0.32
N LEU A 105 -20.56 13.83 -1.33
CA LEU A 105 -21.88 13.18 -1.31
C LEU A 105 -22.01 12.19 -0.15
N TRP A 106 -20.98 11.38 0.08
CA TRP A 106 -20.97 10.46 1.21
C TRP A 106 -21.02 11.17 2.55
N HIS A 107 -20.24 12.23 2.71
CA HIS A 107 -20.22 13.02 3.94
C HIS A 107 -21.57 13.72 4.21
N GLU A 108 -22.21 14.30 3.20
CA GLU A 108 -23.54 14.90 3.33
C GLU A 108 -24.58 13.87 3.78
N VAL A 109 -24.57 12.67 3.21
CA VAL A 109 -25.48 11.60 3.61
C VAL A 109 -25.23 11.15 5.05
N GLN A 110 -23.96 11.07 5.48
CA GLN A 110 -23.64 10.74 6.89
C GLN A 110 -24.16 11.79 7.86
N VAL A 111 -24.05 13.09 7.54
CA VAL A 111 -24.55 14.19 8.37
C VAL A 111 -26.07 14.23 8.41
N THR A 112 -26.74 13.98 7.28
CA THR A 112 -28.21 13.97 7.18
C THR A 112 -28.82 12.77 7.91
N GLY A 113 -28.10 11.66 7.99
CA GLY A 113 -28.54 10.38 8.58
C GLY A 113 -29.29 9.49 7.59
N PHE A 114 -29.01 8.19 7.66
CA PHE A 114 -29.54 7.19 6.72
C PHE A 114 -31.05 6.99 6.81
N GLU A 115 -31.67 7.35 7.94
CA GLU A 115 -33.13 7.26 8.13
C GLU A 115 -33.90 8.35 7.37
N SER A 116 -33.23 9.45 7.01
CA SER A 116 -33.84 10.63 6.37
C SER A 116 -33.69 10.67 4.86
N ILE A 117 -33.03 9.67 4.27
CA ILE A 117 -32.73 9.63 2.82
C ILE A 117 -33.54 8.57 2.09
N SER A 118 -33.79 8.80 0.79
CA SER A 118 -34.43 7.81 -0.07
C SER A 118 -33.47 6.64 -0.39
N THR A 119 -34.04 5.44 -0.64
CA THR A 119 -33.26 4.26 -1.02
C THR A 119 -32.35 4.49 -2.25
N PRO A 120 -32.76 5.17 -3.34
CA PRO A 120 -31.86 5.46 -4.43
C PRO A 120 -30.66 6.34 -4.02
N LEU A 121 -30.89 7.32 -3.15
CA LEU A 121 -29.81 8.18 -2.64
C LEU A 121 -28.83 7.39 -1.76
N ALA A 122 -29.32 6.45 -0.95
CA ALA A 122 -28.46 5.57 -0.17
C ALA A 122 -27.54 4.70 -1.05
N TRP A 123 -28.08 4.15 -2.15
CA TRP A 123 -27.26 3.40 -3.12
C TRP A 123 -26.23 4.28 -3.82
N LEU A 124 -26.63 5.49 -4.21
CA LEU A 124 -25.71 6.44 -4.83
C LEU A 124 -24.57 6.82 -3.88
N ALA A 125 -24.88 7.06 -2.61
CA ALA A 125 -23.89 7.34 -1.57
C ALA A 125 -22.93 6.16 -1.35
N ALA A 126 -23.42 4.91 -1.36
CA ALA A 126 -22.57 3.72 -1.23
C ALA A 126 -21.63 3.57 -2.44
N ILE A 127 -22.09 3.84 -3.65
CA ILE A 127 -21.24 3.87 -4.86
C ILE A 127 -20.21 5.00 -4.75
N ALA A 128 -20.63 6.19 -4.33
CA ALA A 128 -19.77 7.35 -4.14
C ALA A 128 -18.63 7.01 -3.13
N TYR A 129 -18.96 6.44 -1.99
CA TYR A 129 -17.99 6.01 -0.99
C TYR A 129 -16.99 4.97 -1.55
N SER A 130 -17.48 4.00 -2.32
CA SER A 130 -16.62 3.01 -2.96
C SER A 130 -15.63 3.65 -3.94
N MET A 131 -16.08 4.65 -4.70
CA MET A 131 -15.24 5.40 -5.63
C MET A 131 -14.26 6.32 -4.90
N GLU A 132 -14.69 6.97 -3.81
CA GLU A 132 -13.84 7.79 -2.95
C GLU A 132 -12.65 6.98 -2.44
N ILE A 133 -12.90 5.82 -1.79
CA ILE A 133 -11.84 4.95 -1.29
C ILE A 133 -10.88 4.53 -2.40
N TYR A 134 -11.42 4.21 -3.57
CA TYR A 134 -10.59 3.79 -4.70
C TYR A 134 -9.69 4.91 -5.21
N PHE A 135 -10.26 6.08 -5.52
CA PHE A 135 -9.49 7.18 -6.08
C PHE A 135 -8.52 7.80 -5.08
N ASP A 136 -8.90 7.84 -3.79
CA ASP A 136 -8.02 8.29 -2.71
C ASP A 136 -6.79 7.40 -2.60
N PHE A 137 -6.98 6.10 -2.49
CA PHE A 137 -5.89 5.16 -2.31
C PHE A 137 -5.08 4.95 -3.60
N TRP A 138 -5.73 4.89 -4.76
CA TRP A 138 -5.05 4.81 -6.05
C TRP A 138 -4.23 6.07 -6.33
N GLY A 139 -4.80 7.25 -6.05
CA GLY A 139 -4.12 8.54 -6.18
C GLY A 139 -2.87 8.62 -5.31
N TYR A 140 -3.00 8.23 -4.03
CA TYR A 140 -1.85 8.14 -3.13
C TYR A 140 -0.77 7.19 -3.65
N SER A 141 -1.17 6.01 -4.14
CA SER A 141 -0.24 5.02 -4.68
C SER A 141 0.51 5.55 -5.91
N LEU A 142 -0.16 6.28 -6.80
CA LEU A 142 0.47 6.94 -7.95
C LEU A 142 1.44 8.04 -7.52
N MET A 143 1.08 8.86 -6.52
CA MET A 143 1.99 9.88 -5.98
C MET A 143 3.24 9.23 -5.38
N ALA A 144 3.08 8.14 -4.62
CA ALA A 144 4.20 7.39 -4.05
C ALA A 144 5.13 6.82 -5.14
N MET A 145 4.55 6.21 -6.19
CA MET A 145 5.30 5.70 -7.35
C MET A 145 6.01 6.84 -8.09
N GLY A 146 5.35 7.97 -8.27
CA GLY A 146 5.93 9.17 -8.89
C GLY A 146 7.13 9.70 -8.13
N LEU A 147 7.02 9.83 -6.80
CA LEU A 147 8.12 10.24 -5.92
C LEU A 147 9.26 9.23 -5.94
N GLY A 148 8.96 7.92 -5.87
CA GLY A 148 9.96 6.87 -6.01
C GLY A 148 10.74 7.01 -7.32
N ARG A 149 10.03 7.16 -8.43
CA ARG A 149 10.65 7.26 -9.76
C ARG A 149 11.52 8.51 -9.93
N MET A 150 11.08 9.65 -9.36
CA MET A 150 11.89 10.87 -9.31
C MET A 150 13.18 10.69 -8.50
N MET A 151 13.17 9.80 -7.50
CA MET A 151 14.36 9.45 -6.70
C MET A 151 15.19 8.31 -7.30
N GLY A 152 14.86 7.81 -8.49
CA GLY A 152 15.52 6.67 -9.12
C GLY A 152 15.16 5.32 -8.50
N ILE A 153 14.01 5.21 -7.81
CA ILE A 153 13.51 3.98 -7.19
C ILE A 153 12.18 3.60 -7.83
N GLU A 154 12.10 2.39 -8.38
CA GLU A 154 10.84 1.89 -8.94
C GLU A 154 10.00 1.21 -7.87
N LEU A 155 8.83 1.77 -7.60
CA LEU A 155 7.84 1.19 -6.69
C LEU A 155 6.78 0.41 -7.49
N PRO A 156 6.32 -0.75 -7.00
CA PRO A 156 5.32 -1.56 -7.70
C PRO A 156 3.95 -0.90 -7.70
N ALA A 157 3.14 -1.19 -8.72
CA ALA A 157 1.76 -0.72 -8.78
C ALA A 157 0.87 -1.46 -7.78
N ASN A 158 -0.03 -0.72 -7.12
CA ASN A 158 -0.99 -1.27 -6.14
C ASN A 158 -2.34 -1.64 -6.76
N PHE A 159 -2.71 -1.04 -7.90
CA PHE A 159 -4.03 -1.18 -8.49
C PHE A 159 -3.97 -1.46 -9.98
N ARG A 160 -4.85 -2.37 -10.45
CA ARG A 160 -5.01 -2.70 -11.86
C ARG A 160 -6.48 -2.80 -12.25
N ARG A 161 -7.18 -1.65 -12.33
CA ARG A 161 -8.61 -1.56 -12.69
C ARG A 161 -9.48 -2.56 -11.92
N PRO A 162 -9.56 -2.47 -10.59
CA PRO A 162 -10.20 -3.48 -9.74
C PRO A 162 -11.70 -3.65 -10.01
N TYR A 163 -12.42 -2.57 -10.34
CA TYR A 163 -13.85 -2.64 -10.62
C TYR A 163 -14.22 -3.26 -11.99
N MET A 164 -13.22 -3.60 -12.81
CA MET A 164 -13.42 -4.41 -14.02
C MET A 164 -13.26 -5.92 -13.76
N ALA A 165 -13.13 -6.32 -12.50
CA ALA A 165 -13.00 -7.71 -12.12
C ALA A 165 -14.29 -8.49 -12.38
N ARG A 166 -14.14 -9.74 -12.84
CA ARG A 166 -15.27 -10.65 -13.12
C ARG A 166 -15.59 -11.60 -11.96
N SER A 167 -14.77 -11.60 -10.92
CA SER A 167 -14.96 -12.40 -9.71
C SER A 167 -14.31 -11.74 -8.51
N VAL A 168 -14.71 -12.12 -7.30
CA VAL A 168 -14.12 -11.66 -6.04
C VAL A 168 -12.61 -11.96 -6.00
N ARG A 169 -12.20 -13.15 -6.47
CA ARG A 169 -10.77 -13.50 -6.57
C ARG A 169 -10.00 -12.58 -7.53
N ASP A 170 -10.60 -12.24 -8.68
CA ASP A 170 -9.99 -11.33 -9.65
C ASP A 170 -9.94 -9.91 -9.10
N PHE A 171 -10.95 -9.48 -8.33
CA PHE A 171 -10.94 -8.20 -7.63
C PHE A 171 -9.73 -8.06 -6.69
N TYR A 172 -9.51 -9.02 -5.79
CA TYR A 172 -8.37 -8.97 -4.86
C TYR A 172 -7.01 -9.13 -5.55
N ARG A 173 -6.94 -9.70 -6.74
CA ARG A 173 -5.72 -9.70 -7.57
C ARG A 173 -5.41 -8.36 -8.23
N ARG A 174 -6.35 -7.42 -8.22
CA ARG A 174 -6.25 -6.09 -8.84
C ARG A 174 -6.32 -4.95 -7.83
N TRP A 175 -6.83 -5.24 -6.63
CA TRP A 175 -6.93 -4.31 -5.49
C TRP A 175 -5.79 -4.54 -4.52
N HIS A 176 -5.06 -3.47 -4.17
CA HIS A 176 -3.95 -3.51 -3.22
C HIS A 176 -3.02 -4.70 -3.45
N MET A 177 -2.52 -4.83 -4.67
CA MET A 177 -1.78 -6.00 -5.14
C MET A 177 -0.56 -6.33 -4.30
N THR A 178 0.15 -5.32 -3.82
CA THR A 178 1.36 -5.51 -3.02
C THR A 178 1.05 -6.15 -1.66
N LEU A 179 -0.05 -5.77 -1.01
CA LEU A 179 -0.51 -6.42 0.21
C LEU A 179 -0.94 -7.87 -0.06
N GLY A 180 -1.69 -8.10 -1.15
CA GLY A 180 -2.11 -9.44 -1.56
C GLY A 180 -0.92 -10.37 -1.81
N GLN A 181 0.10 -9.89 -2.51
CA GLN A 181 1.35 -10.61 -2.73
C GLN A 181 2.08 -10.92 -1.43
N TRP A 182 2.15 -9.95 -0.52
CA TRP A 182 2.76 -10.13 0.78
C TRP A 182 2.06 -11.22 1.60
N PHE A 183 0.72 -11.21 1.66
CA PHE A 183 -0.05 -12.26 2.33
C PHE A 183 0.13 -13.63 1.68
N CYS A 184 0.11 -13.72 0.36
CA CYS A 184 0.34 -14.99 -0.33
C CYS A 184 1.71 -15.58 0.01
N LEU A 185 2.77 -14.78 0.00
CA LEU A 185 4.12 -15.25 0.32
C LEU A 185 4.27 -15.62 1.80
N SER A 186 3.72 -14.83 2.72
CA SER A 186 3.83 -15.11 4.15
C SER A 186 2.96 -16.30 4.59
N LEU A 187 1.73 -16.45 4.06
CA LEU A 187 0.80 -17.48 4.51
C LEU A 187 0.98 -18.83 3.79
N ILE A 188 1.26 -18.84 2.48
CA ILE A 188 1.48 -20.08 1.73
C ILE A 188 2.66 -20.84 2.33
N HIS A 189 3.72 -20.13 2.70
CA HIS A 189 4.92 -20.76 3.24
C HIS A 189 4.84 -21.12 4.72
N ILE A 190 3.92 -20.57 5.49
CA ILE A 190 3.62 -21.07 6.86
C ILE A 190 2.86 -22.40 6.80
N SER A 191 2.08 -22.64 5.75
CA SER A 191 1.27 -23.86 5.59
C SER A 191 1.98 -25.01 4.85
N GLU A 192 3.05 -24.75 4.08
CA GLU A 192 3.77 -25.82 3.36
C GLU A 192 4.48 -26.84 4.27
N PRO A 193 5.12 -26.50 5.40
CA PRO A 193 5.73 -27.48 6.28
C PRO A 193 4.73 -28.51 6.86
N THR A 194 3.46 -28.11 6.97
CA THR A 194 2.41 -29.01 7.47
C THR A 194 1.88 -29.97 6.40
N ARG A 195 1.92 -29.60 5.12
CA ARG A 195 1.47 -30.48 4.02
C ARG A 195 2.45 -31.61 3.74
N LEU A 196 3.75 -31.36 3.84
CA LEU A 196 4.78 -32.40 3.65
C LEU A 196 4.85 -33.40 4.80
N ARG A 197 4.40 -33.06 6.01
CA ARG A 197 4.31 -34.00 7.14
C ARG A 197 3.07 -34.92 7.11
N CYS A 198 2.07 -34.60 6.30
CA CYS A 198 0.86 -35.43 6.14
C CYS A 198 0.95 -36.44 4.99
N ILE A 199 2.07 -36.50 4.26
CA ILE A 199 2.26 -37.40 3.10
C ILE A 199 3.40 -38.41 3.33
N SER A 200 4.01 -38.43 4.53
CA SER A 200 5.03 -39.46 4.89
C SER A 200 4.45 -40.46 5.89
#